data_fec45daa3ccd2b48d4210e89c88a7225
#
_entry.id   fec45daa3ccd2b48d4210e89c88a7225
#
_cell.length_a   1.000
_cell.length_b   1.000
_cell.length_c   1.000
_cell.angle_alpha   90.00
_cell.angle_beta   90.00
_cell.angle_gamma   90.00
#
_symmetry.space_group_name_H-M   'P 1'
#
loop_
_entity.id
_entity.type
_entity.pdbx_description
1 polymer ?
#
loop_
_entity_poly.entity_id
_entity_poly.type
_entity_poly.pdbx_seq_one_letter_code
_entity_poly.pdbx_strand_id
1 'polypeptide(L)'
;FTPKQLQRLYTRFQGLDKRKPPSGYLTREDLLEIREVALNPLGQRLVDVMIQDHGNANRIDFRQFAAILARFRRGKPTNELNAKEKKLLFLFSMYDRNHDSEIDRNELLDILKLMVGGNIHDEQLGTIADHTIEELDADGDLTITFEEFCKTLENIDVDEKMSMKFLN
;
A
#
# COMPACT_ATOMS: atom_id res chain seq x y z
N PHE A 1 17.14 -7.93 4.52
CA PHE A 1 17.18 -9.25 3.84
C PHE A 1 18.56 -9.89 3.98
N THR A 2 18.60 -11.21 4.12
CA THR A 2 19.84 -11.99 4.00
C THR A 2 20.27 -12.06 2.53
N PRO A 3 21.55 -12.35 2.22
CA PRO A 3 22.01 -12.51 0.84
C PRO A 3 21.19 -13.55 0.06
N LYS A 4 20.81 -14.66 0.69
CA LYS A 4 19.96 -15.70 0.09
C LYS A 4 18.55 -15.21 -0.23
N GLN A 5 17.95 -14.38 0.64
CA GLN A 5 16.66 -13.74 0.40
C GLN A 5 16.74 -12.73 -0.75
N LEU A 6 17.78 -11.91 -0.81
CA LEU A 6 18.03 -10.98 -1.91
C LEU A 6 18.16 -11.70 -3.25
N GLN A 7 18.88 -12.83 -3.27
CA GLN A 7 19.02 -13.64 -4.48
C GLN A 7 17.66 -14.16 -4.99
N ARG A 8 16.81 -14.66 -4.07
CA ARG A 8 15.46 -15.11 -4.43
C ARG A 8 14.59 -13.97 -4.95
N LEU A 9 14.63 -12.80 -4.29
CA LEU A 9 13.92 -11.61 -4.74
C LEU A 9 14.39 -11.16 -6.12
N TYR A 10 15.70 -11.19 -6.38
CA TYR A 10 16.26 -10.82 -7.67
C TYR A 10 15.80 -11.77 -8.77
N THR A 11 15.82 -13.07 -8.52
CA THR A 11 15.30 -14.07 -9.46
C THR A 11 13.82 -13.84 -9.77
N ARG A 12 13.01 -13.52 -8.75
CA ARG A 12 11.59 -13.20 -8.93
C ARG A 12 11.40 -11.91 -9.73
N PHE A 13 12.17 -10.87 -9.42
CA PHE A 13 12.16 -9.61 -10.15
C PHE A 13 12.48 -9.80 -11.63
N GLN A 14 13.52 -10.57 -11.94
CA GLN A 14 13.87 -10.92 -13.33
C GLN A 14 12.79 -11.72 -14.04
N GLY A 15 12.08 -12.60 -13.32
CA GLY A 15 10.97 -13.38 -13.88
C GLY A 15 9.72 -12.53 -14.19
N LEU A 16 9.57 -11.38 -13.55
CA LEU A 16 8.50 -10.42 -13.83
C LEU A 16 8.84 -9.52 -15.03
N ASP A 17 10.12 -9.23 -15.27
CA ASP A 17 10.58 -8.49 -16.46
C ASP A 17 10.61 -9.41 -17.68
N LYS A 18 9.50 -9.44 -18.44
CA LYS A 18 9.33 -10.31 -19.61
C LYS A 18 10.01 -9.79 -20.89
N ARG A 19 10.64 -8.62 -20.85
CA ARG A 19 11.30 -7.99 -22.02
C ARG A 19 12.55 -8.74 -22.42
N LYS A 20 12.86 -8.72 -23.69
CA LYS A 20 14.05 -9.36 -24.26
C LYS A 20 14.84 -8.36 -25.12
N PRO A 21 16.03 -7.90 -24.70
CA PRO A 21 16.70 -8.27 -23.43
C PRO A 21 15.97 -7.68 -22.20
N PRO A 22 16.21 -8.21 -20.98
CA PRO A 22 15.62 -7.68 -19.77
C PRO A 22 15.96 -6.21 -19.58
N SER A 23 14.97 -5.42 -19.19
CA SER A 23 15.10 -3.97 -19.05
C SER A 23 15.76 -3.52 -17.76
N GLY A 24 15.72 -4.40 -16.72
CA GLY A 24 16.23 -4.11 -15.39
C GLY A 24 15.26 -3.29 -14.53
N TYR A 25 14.03 -3.10 -14.97
CA TYR A 25 12.96 -2.44 -14.21
C TYR A 25 11.61 -3.11 -14.47
N LEU A 26 10.65 -2.89 -13.56
CA LEU A 26 9.25 -3.32 -13.69
C LEU A 26 8.37 -2.10 -13.92
N THR A 27 7.42 -2.25 -14.82
CA THR A 27 6.37 -1.26 -15.07
C THR A 27 5.14 -1.54 -14.19
N ARG A 28 4.16 -0.64 -14.24
CA ARG A 28 2.87 -0.82 -13.61
C ARG A 28 2.20 -2.13 -14.03
N GLU A 29 2.24 -2.42 -15.31
CA GLU A 29 1.65 -3.62 -15.91
C GLU A 29 2.31 -4.89 -15.37
N ASP A 30 3.66 -4.92 -15.31
CA ASP A 30 4.40 -6.05 -14.77
C ASP A 30 4.05 -6.32 -13.29
N LEU A 31 3.85 -5.27 -12.49
CA LEU A 31 3.47 -5.38 -11.08
C LEU A 31 2.03 -5.87 -10.92
N LEU A 32 1.12 -5.46 -11.78
CA LEU A 32 -0.28 -5.92 -11.78
C LEU A 32 -0.42 -7.39 -12.20
N GLU A 33 0.55 -7.97 -12.88
CA GLU A 33 0.59 -9.40 -13.20
C GLU A 33 0.99 -10.29 -12.01
N ILE A 34 1.51 -9.71 -10.93
CA ILE A 34 1.77 -10.46 -9.70
C ILE A 34 0.44 -10.98 -9.17
N ARG A 35 0.30 -12.31 -9.08
CA ARG A 35 -0.97 -12.97 -8.75
C ARG A 35 -1.61 -12.41 -7.48
N GLU A 36 -0.83 -12.19 -6.45
CA GLU A 36 -1.31 -11.69 -5.15
C GLU A 36 -1.82 -10.24 -5.27
N VAL A 37 -1.23 -9.46 -6.16
CA VAL A 37 -1.67 -8.10 -6.48
C VAL A 37 -2.92 -8.14 -7.36
N ALA A 38 -2.93 -8.96 -8.40
CA ALA A 38 -4.05 -9.10 -9.33
C ALA A 38 -5.36 -9.56 -8.65
N LEU A 39 -5.25 -10.39 -7.61
CA LEU A 39 -6.39 -10.87 -6.83
C LEU A 39 -6.82 -9.94 -5.70
N ASN A 40 -6.04 -8.90 -5.42
CA ASN A 40 -6.36 -7.94 -4.37
C ASN A 40 -7.29 -6.85 -4.90
N PRO A 41 -8.45 -6.59 -4.30
CA PRO A 41 -9.34 -5.50 -4.70
C PRO A 41 -8.65 -4.13 -4.74
N LEU A 42 -7.65 -3.91 -3.90
CA LEU A 42 -6.83 -2.70 -3.86
C LEU A 42 -5.54 -2.82 -4.68
N GLY A 43 -5.37 -3.88 -5.49
CA GLY A 43 -4.13 -4.17 -6.20
C GLY A 43 -3.66 -3.05 -7.11
N GLN A 44 -4.57 -2.40 -7.85
CA GLN A 44 -4.24 -1.25 -8.69
C GLN A 44 -3.72 -0.08 -7.85
N ARG A 45 -4.44 0.25 -6.77
CA ARG A 45 -4.05 1.34 -5.88
C ARG A 45 -2.71 1.06 -5.18
N LEU A 46 -2.51 -0.19 -4.75
CA LEU A 46 -1.24 -0.64 -4.18
C LEU A 46 -0.06 -0.39 -5.15
N VAL A 47 -0.22 -0.76 -6.41
CA VAL A 47 0.81 -0.55 -7.44
C VAL A 47 1.05 0.94 -7.69
N ASP A 48 -0.01 1.75 -7.75
CA ASP A 48 0.11 3.19 -7.95
C ASP A 48 0.95 3.83 -6.83
N VAL A 49 0.67 3.50 -5.56
CA VAL A 49 1.46 3.98 -4.42
C VAL A 49 2.91 3.46 -4.46
N MET A 50 3.12 2.18 -4.83
CA MET A 50 4.47 1.62 -4.97
C MET A 50 5.33 2.38 -5.98
N ILE A 51 4.74 2.82 -7.09
CA ILE A 51 5.44 3.57 -8.13
C ILE A 51 5.67 5.02 -7.71
N GLN A 52 4.67 5.68 -7.15
CA GLN A 52 4.73 7.08 -6.70
C GLN A 52 5.78 7.29 -5.61
N ASP A 53 5.87 6.40 -4.66
CA ASP A 53 6.80 6.44 -3.53
C ASP A 53 8.28 6.48 -3.96
N HIS A 54 8.57 6.01 -5.16
CA HIS A 54 9.93 5.92 -5.70
C HIS A 54 10.20 6.84 -6.90
N GLY A 55 9.23 7.68 -7.25
CA GLY A 55 9.40 8.98 -7.90
C GLY A 55 10.08 9.04 -9.26
N ASN A 56 9.94 8.07 -10.19
CA ASN A 56 10.33 8.35 -11.58
C ASN A 56 9.69 7.39 -12.59
N ALA A 57 8.95 7.97 -13.52
CA ALA A 57 8.65 7.41 -14.84
C ALA A 57 7.90 6.05 -14.85
N ASN A 58 6.90 5.84 -13.99
CA ASN A 58 6.01 4.65 -14.01
C ASN A 58 6.73 3.29 -13.98
N ARG A 59 7.92 3.23 -13.39
CA ARG A 59 8.73 2.01 -13.31
C ARG A 59 9.56 1.99 -12.02
N ILE A 60 9.86 0.79 -11.55
CA ILE A 60 10.71 0.55 -10.38
C ILE A 60 11.88 -0.37 -10.74
N ASP A 61 13.05 -0.08 -10.22
CA ASP A 61 14.23 -0.94 -10.30
C ASP A 61 14.23 -2.01 -9.18
N PHE A 62 15.20 -2.91 -9.22
CA PHE A 62 15.31 -3.96 -8.20
C PHE A 62 15.51 -3.40 -6.78
N ARG A 63 16.26 -2.32 -6.63
CA ARG A 63 16.52 -1.71 -5.31
C ARG A 63 15.23 -1.16 -4.70
N GLN A 64 14.45 -0.45 -5.51
CA GLN A 64 13.14 0.07 -5.14
C GLN A 64 12.15 -1.06 -4.82
N PHE A 65 12.10 -2.09 -5.65
CA PHE A 65 11.28 -3.29 -5.42
C PHE A 65 11.64 -3.96 -4.09
N ALA A 66 12.92 -4.17 -3.81
CA ALA A 66 13.38 -4.75 -2.56
C ALA A 66 13.07 -3.85 -1.35
N ALA A 67 13.17 -2.53 -1.49
CA ALA A 67 12.85 -1.58 -0.43
C ALA A 67 11.35 -1.59 -0.07
N ILE A 68 10.47 -1.66 -1.07
CA ILE A 68 9.03 -1.79 -0.87
C ILE A 68 8.74 -3.07 -0.08
N LEU A 69 9.27 -4.20 -0.50
CA LEU A 69 9.04 -5.48 0.17
C LEU A 69 9.65 -5.53 1.58
N ALA A 70 10.72 -4.76 1.82
CA ALA A 70 11.31 -4.66 3.15
C ALA A 70 10.37 -4.01 4.17
N ARG A 71 9.50 -3.07 3.75
CA ARG A 71 8.48 -2.44 4.62
C ARG A 71 7.50 -3.46 5.18
N PHE A 72 7.10 -4.44 4.37
CA PHE A 72 6.09 -5.44 4.72
C PHE A 72 6.66 -6.72 5.28
N ARG A 73 7.96 -6.75 5.60
CA ARG A 73 8.58 -7.91 6.21
C ARG A 73 8.09 -8.10 7.63
N ARG A 74 7.71 -9.34 7.98
CA ARG A 74 7.39 -9.73 9.36
C ARG A 74 8.60 -9.63 10.27
N GLY A 75 8.39 -9.20 11.51
CA GLY A 75 9.38 -9.20 12.57
C GLY A 75 9.66 -7.81 13.14
N LYS A 76 10.47 -7.77 14.19
CA LYS A 76 10.87 -6.51 14.82
C LYS A 76 11.53 -5.59 13.78
N PRO A 77 11.21 -4.29 13.79
CA PRO A 77 11.84 -3.35 12.87
C PRO A 77 13.35 -3.40 13.05
N THR A 78 14.04 -3.85 12.00
CA THR A 78 15.51 -3.97 11.99
C THR A 78 16.17 -2.74 11.39
N ASN A 79 15.38 -1.86 10.78
CA ASN A 79 15.84 -0.60 10.18
C ASN A 79 14.66 0.37 10.01
N GLU A 80 14.93 1.61 9.63
CA GLU A 80 13.92 2.65 9.38
C GLU A 80 12.88 2.27 8.33
N LEU A 81 13.25 1.49 7.31
CA LEU A 81 12.33 1.07 6.24
C LEU A 81 11.20 0.16 6.74
N ASN A 82 11.42 -0.59 7.82
CA ASN A 82 10.44 -1.48 8.42
C ASN A 82 9.79 -0.89 9.68
N ALA A 83 9.97 0.39 9.94
CA ALA A 83 9.34 1.08 11.06
C ALA A 83 7.81 1.13 10.88
N LYS A 84 7.07 1.04 11.98
CA LYS A 84 5.60 1.11 12.00
C LYS A 84 5.09 2.35 11.27
N GLU A 85 5.71 3.49 11.50
CA GLU A 85 5.38 4.77 10.86
C GLU A 85 5.46 4.70 9.33
N LYS A 86 6.50 4.08 8.77
CA LYS A 86 6.65 3.92 7.31
C LYS A 86 5.57 3.01 6.70
N LYS A 87 5.11 2.01 7.43
CA LYS A 87 3.99 1.16 7.03
C LYS A 87 2.68 1.93 7.07
N LEU A 88 2.47 2.71 8.14
CA LEU A 88 1.28 3.56 8.28
C LEU A 88 1.24 4.64 7.22
N LEU A 89 2.36 5.28 6.91
CA LEU A 89 2.45 6.27 5.84
C LEU A 89 2.12 5.67 4.47
N PHE A 90 2.62 4.47 4.19
CA PHE A 90 2.27 3.76 2.96
C PHE A 90 0.77 3.43 2.91
N LEU A 91 0.20 2.98 4.04
CA LEU A 91 -1.23 2.69 4.12
C LEU A 91 -2.07 3.96 3.95
N PHE A 92 -1.69 5.06 4.59
CA PHE A 92 -2.32 6.37 4.44
C PHE A 92 -2.32 6.82 2.97
N SER A 93 -1.19 6.69 2.27
CA SER A 93 -1.08 7.03 0.85
C SER A 93 -1.96 6.19 -0.07
N MET A 94 -2.45 5.04 0.40
CA MET A 94 -3.45 4.27 -0.36
C MET A 94 -4.82 4.94 -0.36
N TYR A 95 -5.15 5.67 0.69
CA TYR A 95 -6.39 6.43 0.82
C TYR A 95 -6.25 7.82 0.20
N ASP A 96 -5.22 8.56 0.59
CA ASP A 96 -4.89 9.89 0.05
C ASP A 96 -4.53 9.81 -1.45
N ARG A 97 -5.50 10.05 -2.31
CA ARG A 97 -5.35 9.92 -3.79
C ARG A 97 -4.86 11.19 -4.45
N ASN A 98 -5.28 12.33 -3.91
CA ASN A 98 -4.93 13.65 -4.44
C ASN A 98 -3.59 14.18 -3.88
N HIS A 99 -3.04 13.49 -2.85
CA HIS A 99 -1.77 13.82 -2.17
C HIS A 99 -1.77 15.19 -1.49
N ASP A 100 -2.91 15.57 -0.90
CA ASP A 100 -3.02 16.77 -0.07
C ASP A 100 -2.65 16.54 1.40
N SER A 101 -2.31 15.28 1.76
CA SER A 101 -1.94 14.84 3.11
C SER A 101 -3.12 14.72 4.07
N GLU A 102 -4.32 14.66 3.54
CA GLU A 102 -5.58 14.44 4.24
C GLU A 102 -6.36 13.33 3.55
N ILE A 103 -7.28 12.68 4.24
CA ILE A 103 -8.21 11.72 3.66
C ILE A 103 -9.60 12.30 3.78
N ASP A 104 -10.18 12.68 2.67
CA ASP A 104 -11.54 13.18 2.62
C ASP A 104 -12.58 12.06 2.52
N ARG A 105 -13.87 12.44 2.64
CA ARG A 105 -15.00 11.52 2.54
C ARG A 105 -15.04 10.74 1.22
N ASN A 106 -14.71 11.39 0.11
CA ASN A 106 -14.80 10.78 -1.22
C ASN A 106 -13.69 9.77 -1.40
N GLU A 107 -12.50 10.06 -0.95
CA GLU A 107 -11.35 9.16 -0.96
C GLU A 107 -11.59 7.93 -0.11
N LEU A 108 -12.12 8.11 1.10
CA LEU A 108 -12.52 7.01 1.97
C LEU A 108 -13.60 6.14 1.31
N LEU A 109 -14.63 6.77 0.74
CA LEU A 109 -15.72 6.08 0.04
C LEU A 109 -15.22 5.28 -1.17
N ASP A 110 -14.30 5.84 -1.96
CA ASP A 110 -13.71 5.17 -3.11
C ASP A 110 -12.96 3.89 -2.70
N ILE A 111 -12.19 3.95 -1.62
CA ILE A 111 -11.49 2.76 -1.09
C ILE A 111 -12.48 1.72 -0.56
N LEU A 112 -13.50 2.14 0.17
CA LEU A 112 -14.55 1.24 0.65
C LEU A 112 -15.26 0.53 -0.51
N LYS A 113 -15.60 1.24 -1.58
CA LYS A 113 -16.19 0.65 -2.79
C LYS A 113 -15.29 -0.40 -3.44
N LEU A 114 -14.00 -0.13 -3.53
CA LEU A 114 -13.03 -1.09 -4.07
C LEU A 114 -12.96 -2.37 -3.20
N MET A 115 -12.99 -2.21 -1.87
CA MET A 115 -12.87 -3.34 -0.94
C MET A 115 -14.08 -4.26 -0.95
N VAL A 116 -15.29 -3.72 -1.04
CA VAL A 116 -16.53 -4.51 -0.93
C VAL A 116 -17.07 -5.00 -2.27
N GLY A 117 -16.62 -4.45 -3.39
CA GLY A 117 -16.98 -4.86 -4.76
C GLY A 117 -18.44 -4.83 -4.96
N GLY A 118 -19.28 -4.08 -5.09
CA GLY A 118 -20.70 -4.06 -5.45
C GLY A 118 -21.67 -4.86 -4.56
N ASN A 119 -21.20 -5.43 -3.46
CA ASN A 119 -22.01 -6.22 -2.52
C ASN A 119 -22.80 -5.35 -1.52
N ILE A 120 -22.47 -4.08 -1.40
CA ILE A 120 -23.08 -3.12 -0.48
C ILE A 120 -23.55 -1.92 -1.29
N HIS A 121 -24.72 -1.39 -0.96
CA HIS A 121 -25.27 -0.22 -1.63
C HIS A 121 -24.47 1.05 -1.29
N ASP A 122 -24.31 1.95 -2.26
CA ASP A 122 -23.58 3.20 -2.14
C ASP A 122 -24.03 4.06 -0.95
N GLU A 123 -25.31 4.05 -0.63
CA GLU A 123 -25.88 4.79 0.50
C GLU A 123 -25.38 4.25 1.85
N GLN A 124 -25.28 2.93 1.97
CA GLN A 124 -24.73 2.29 3.18
C GLN A 124 -23.22 2.55 3.31
N LEU A 125 -22.50 2.52 2.20
CA LEU A 125 -21.07 2.86 2.18
C LEU A 125 -20.85 4.32 2.53
N GLY A 126 -21.71 5.23 2.07
CA GLY A 126 -21.70 6.63 2.45
C GLY A 126 -21.86 6.80 3.95
N THR A 127 -22.82 6.09 4.55
CA THR A 127 -23.04 6.13 6.01
C THR A 127 -21.81 5.60 6.77
N ILE A 128 -21.16 4.54 6.29
CA ILE A 128 -19.93 4.01 6.89
C ILE A 128 -18.80 5.04 6.80
N ALA A 129 -18.64 5.69 5.66
CA ALA A 129 -17.62 6.72 5.48
C ALA A 129 -17.85 7.91 6.42
N ASP A 130 -19.11 8.38 6.55
CA ASP A 130 -19.47 9.49 7.43
C ASP A 130 -19.16 9.16 8.89
N HIS A 131 -19.58 7.99 9.37
CA HIS A 131 -19.27 7.55 10.74
C HIS A 131 -17.76 7.37 10.98
N THR A 132 -17.04 6.88 9.99
CA THR A 132 -15.59 6.72 10.13
C THR A 132 -14.90 8.07 10.28
N ILE A 133 -15.30 9.06 9.48
CA ILE A 133 -14.75 10.42 9.63
C ILE A 133 -15.12 11.01 10.99
N GLU A 134 -16.40 10.98 11.39
CA GLU A 134 -16.84 11.48 12.69
C GLU A 134 -16.08 10.84 13.87
N GLU A 135 -15.68 9.58 13.75
CA GLU A 135 -14.94 8.87 14.80
C GLU A 135 -13.45 9.24 14.85
N LEU A 136 -12.84 9.52 13.69
CA LEU A 136 -11.40 9.72 13.56
C LEU A 136 -10.98 11.19 13.53
N ASP A 137 -11.83 12.06 13.05
CA ASP A 137 -11.64 13.50 12.94
C ASP A 137 -11.72 14.14 14.34
N ALA A 138 -10.58 14.47 14.89
CA ALA A 138 -10.49 14.99 16.27
C ALA A 138 -10.68 16.51 16.35
N ASP A 139 -10.40 17.23 15.26
CA ASP A 139 -10.48 18.69 15.22
C ASP A 139 -11.75 19.23 14.52
N GLY A 140 -12.52 18.35 13.88
CA GLY A 140 -13.84 18.66 13.33
C GLY A 140 -13.79 19.33 11.96
N ASP A 141 -12.73 19.10 11.19
CA ASP A 141 -12.55 19.69 9.85
C ASP A 141 -13.11 18.82 8.71
N LEU A 142 -13.65 17.63 9.04
CA LEU A 142 -14.25 16.64 8.13
C LEU A 142 -13.24 15.91 7.23
N THR A 143 -11.97 15.93 7.60
CA THR A 143 -10.91 15.14 6.98
C THR A 143 -10.17 14.30 8.02
N ILE A 144 -9.31 13.40 7.60
CA ILE A 144 -8.47 12.59 8.48
C ILE A 144 -7.02 12.88 8.13
N THR A 145 -6.31 13.54 9.03
CA THR A 145 -4.88 13.78 8.89
C THR A 145 -4.07 12.51 9.18
N PHE A 146 -2.81 12.50 8.77
CA PHE A 146 -1.91 11.37 9.06
C PHE A 146 -1.76 11.11 10.57
N GLU A 147 -1.77 12.18 11.39
CA GLU A 147 -1.67 12.05 12.85
C GLU A 147 -2.90 11.35 13.45
N GLU A 148 -4.10 11.71 13.04
CA GLU A 148 -5.36 11.09 13.48
C GLU A 148 -5.44 9.64 13.02
N PHE A 149 -5.05 9.37 11.78
CA PHE A 149 -4.92 8.03 11.23
C PHE A 149 -3.97 7.16 12.07
N CYS A 150 -2.83 7.67 12.46
CA CYS A 150 -1.87 6.96 13.30
C CYS A 150 -2.42 6.67 14.69
N LYS A 151 -3.10 7.63 15.33
CA LYS A 151 -3.72 7.44 16.67
C LYS A 151 -4.71 6.29 16.68
N THR A 152 -5.54 6.21 15.63
CA THR A 152 -6.54 5.14 15.51
C THR A 152 -5.89 3.76 15.40
N LEU A 153 -4.76 3.67 14.72
CA LEU A 153 -4.05 2.41 14.47
C LEU A 153 -2.99 2.07 15.53
N GLU A 154 -2.85 2.89 16.57
CA GLU A 154 -1.87 2.64 17.66
C GLU A 154 -2.04 1.27 18.29
N ASN A 155 -3.29 0.85 18.53
CA ASN A 155 -3.64 -0.41 19.17
C ASN A 155 -3.79 -1.59 18.21
N ILE A 156 -3.60 -1.37 16.89
CA ILE A 156 -3.69 -2.43 15.89
C ILE A 156 -2.29 -2.97 15.60
N ASP A 157 -2.15 -4.29 15.62
CA ASP A 157 -0.93 -4.94 15.14
C ASP A 157 -0.87 -4.86 13.61
N VAL A 158 -0.32 -3.73 13.14
CA VAL A 158 -0.12 -3.45 11.72
C VAL A 158 0.83 -4.46 11.09
N ASP A 159 1.77 -5.00 11.88
CA ASP A 159 2.75 -5.98 11.40
C ASP A 159 2.09 -7.32 11.06
N GLU A 160 1.10 -7.74 11.84
CA GLU A 160 0.37 -8.98 11.56
C GLU A 160 -0.55 -8.81 10.35
N LYS A 161 -1.30 -7.70 10.28
CA LYS A 161 -2.30 -7.48 9.24
C LYS A 161 -1.72 -7.10 7.88
N MET A 162 -0.60 -6.40 7.85
CA MET A 162 0.06 -5.94 6.62
C MET A 162 1.19 -6.85 6.14
N SER A 163 1.46 -7.97 6.81
CA SER A 163 2.52 -8.86 6.36
C SER A 163 2.16 -9.54 5.05
N MET A 164 2.83 -9.18 3.98
CA MET A 164 2.73 -9.87 2.72
C MET A 164 3.54 -11.18 2.77
N LYS A 165 2.89 -12.30 2.46
CA LYS A 165 3.53 -13.62 2.34
C LYS A 165 4.30 -13.76 1.02
N PHE A 166 5.13 -12.78 0.68
CA PHE A 166 5.90 -12.79 -0.58
C PHE A 166 7.14 -13.69 -0.56
N LEU A 167 7.50 -14.24 0.59
CA LEU A 167 8.80 -14.90 0.78
C LEU A 167 8.71 -16.36 1.25
N ASN A 168 7.53 -16.97 1.23
CA ASN A 168 7.37 -18.40 1.53
C ASN A 168 7.46 -19.24 0.27
#